data_83723995fd6634cf1915b63577885c25
#
_entry.id   83723995fd6634cf1915b63577885c25
#
_cell.length_a   1.000
_cell.length_b   1.000
_cell.length_c   1.000
_cell.angle_alpha   90.00
_cell.angle_beta   90.00
_cell.angle_gamma   90.00
#
_symmetry.space_group_name_H-M   'P 1'
#
loop_
_entity.id
_entity.type
_entity.pdbx_description
1 polymer ?
#
loop_
_entity_poly.entity_id
_entity_poly.type
_entity_poly.pdbx_seq_one_letter_code
_entity_poly.pdbx_strand_id
1 'polypeptide(L)'
;MESEADYVLALKGNHKHLAEDVKDAFTGRSKEFAYNTLEKDHGRVEERTYTALCSQEVLDESQCDAWKNLSSLIQVDRLVTLSDGTERHEKQYYLSRLPAEGVEKISSYIRGHWGIENRLHWHLDVTFREDHCRARKEYAATNLNTIRKLALAIVSQ
;
A
#
# COMPACT_ATOMS: atom_id res chain seq x y z
N MET A 1 26.44 9.85 7.30
CA MET A 1 25.14 10.54 7.16
C MET A 1 24.05 9.46 7.19
N GLU A 2 23.29 9.37 8.28
CA GLU A 2 22.07 8.55 8.24
C GLU A 2 21.10 9.21 7.28
N SER A 3 20.76 8.52 6.20
CA SER A 3 19.73 9.00 5.27
C SER A 3 18.39 8.89 5.99
N GLU A 4 17.77 10.03 6.29
CA GLU A 4 16.42 10.08 6.83
C GLU A 4 15.43 9.77 5.72
N ALA A 5 15.07 8.49 5.59
CA ALA A 5 14.06 8.05 4.65
C ALA A 5 12.67 8.10 5.28
N ASP A 6 11.68 8.57 4.54
CA ASP A 6 10.27 8.43 4.89
C ASP A 6 9.79 7.02 4.59
N TYR A 7 8.76 6.59 5.32
CA TYR A 7 8.13 5.30 5.08
C TYR A 7 6.61 5.38 5.09
N VAL A 8 5.98 4.47 4.36
CA VAL A 8 4.56 4.12 4.44
C VAL A 8 4.47 2.60 4.46
N LEU A 9 4.08 2.02 5.58
CA LEU A 9 4.08 0.59 5.84
C LEU A 9 2.67 0.06 6.02
N ALA A 10 2.31 -0.99 5.29
CA ALA A 10 1.03 -1.66 5.47
C ALA A 10 0.99 -2.37 6.84
N LEU A 11 -0.02 -2.07 7.64
CA LEU A 11 -0.27 -2.73 8.92
C LEU A 11 -1.01 -4.04 8.68
N LYS A 12 -0.30 -5.15 8.86
CA LYS A 12 -0.83 -6.51 8.67
C LYS A 12 -1.17 -7.17 10.00
N GLY A 13 -1.91 -8.27 9.97
CA GLY A 13 -2.38 -9.00 11.14
C GLY A 13 -1.29 -9.65 12.04
N ASN A 14 -0.01 -9.54 11.69
CA ASN A 14 1.11 -9.94 12.54
C ASN A 14 1.28 -9.03 13.79
N HIS A 15 0.77 -7.80 13.75
CA HIS A 15 0.72 -6.86 14.87
C HIS A 15 -0.72 -6.70 15.37
N LYS A 16 -1.32 -7.77 15.90
CA LYS A 16 -2.76 -7.85 16.22
C LYS A 16 -3.25 -6.71 17.10
N HIS A 17 -2.61 -6.46 18.25
CA HIS A 17 -3.01 -5.40 19.19
C HIS A 17 -2.97 -4.02 18.54
N LEU A 18 -1.86 -3.68 17.89
CA LEU A 18 -1.73 -2.41 17.19
C LEU A 18 -2.78 -2.28 16.06
N ALA A 19 -3.07 -3.36 15.34
CA ALA A 19 -4.07 -3.35 14.28
C ALA A 19 -5.49 -3.15 14.82
N GLU A 20 -5.81 -3.68 15.99
CA GLU A 20 -7.08 -3.47 16.68
C GLU A 20 -7.19 -2.01 17.15
N ASP A 21 -6.19 -1.48 17.85
CA ASP A 21 -6.15 -0.09 18.33
C ASP A 21 -6.30 0.91 17.17
N VAL A 22 -5.57 0.70 16.09
CA VAL A 22 -5.66 1.55 14.89
C VAL A 22 -7.03 1.46 14.25
N LYS A 23 -7.61 0.27 14.09
CA LYS A 23 -8.96 0.08 13.53
C LYS A 23 -10.03 0.78 14.37
N ASP A 24 -9.95 0.65 15.68
CA ASP A 24 -10.91 1.26 16.61
C ASP A 24 -10.80 2.78 16.59
N ALA A 25 -9.59 3.31 16.41
CA ALA A 25 -9.36 4.76 16.30
C ALA A 25 -10.10 5.41 15.12
N PHE A 26 -10.25 4.70 13.99
CA PHE A 26 -11.00 5.20 12.85
C PHE A 26 -12.51 5.04 12.98
N THR A 27 -12.98 4.36 14.04
CA THR A 27 -14.40 4.18 14.32
C THR A 27 -14.93 5.35 15.13
N GLY A 28 -15.79 6.19 14.54
CA GLY A 28 -16.47 7.28 15.24
C GLY A 28 -15.67 8.58 15.42
N ARG A 29 -14.44 8.70 14.90
CA ARG A 29 -13.67 9.95 14.91
C ARG A 29 -13.96 10.83 13.70
N SER A 30 -13.76 12.13 13.88
CA SER A 30 -13.80 13.12 12.79
C SER A 30 -12.70 12.79 11.76
N LYS A 31 -13.07 12.85 10.48
CA LYS A 31 -12.14 12.67 9.34
C LYS A 31 -11.51 14.02 9.00
N GLU A 32 -10.64 14.53 9.84
CA GLU A 32 -10.03 15.85 9.67
C GLU A 32 -9.15 15.92 8.41
N PHE A 33 -8.34 14.87 8.20
CA PHE A 33 -7.50 14.76 7.02
C PHE A 33 -8.01 13.63 6.14
N ALA A 34 -8.68 13.98 5.04
CA ALA A 34 -9.22 13.01 4.10
C ALA A 34 -8.95 13.42 2.65
N TYR A 35 -8.70 12.43 1.79
CA TYR A 35 -8.50 12.57 0.36
C TYR A 35 -9.23 11.46 -0.38
N ASN A 36 -9.94 11.82 -1.46
CA ASN A 36 -10.75 10.86 -2.21
C ASN A 36 -10.27 10.75 -3.65
N THR A 37 -10.31 9.54 -4.19
CA THR A 37 -10.06 9.26 -5.61
C THR A 37 -11.20 8.46 -6.20
N LEU A 38 -11.54 8.75 -7.46
CA LEU A 38 -12.53 8.02 -8.24
C LEU A 38 -11.88 7.60 -9.56
N GLU A 39 -11.83 6.31 -9.82
CA GLU A 39 -11.31 5.75 -11.06
C GLU A 39 -12.40 4.95 -11.77
N LYS A 40 -12.49 5.11 -13.10
CA LYS A 40 -13.39 4.32 -13.95
C LYS A 40 -12.55 3.62 -15.00
N ASP A 41 -12.54 2.30 -14.97
CA ASP A 41 -11.75 1.50 -15.90
C ASP A 41 -12.39 0.13 -16.14
N HIS A 42 -12.40 -0.31 -17.41
CA HIS A 42 -12.83 -1.66 -17.82
C HIS A 42 -14.17 -2.13 -17.21
N GLY A 43 -15.18 -1.25 -17.17
CA GLY A 43 -16.52 -1.59 -16.67
C GLY A 43 -16.63 -1.69 -15.14
N ARG A 44 -15.68 -1.11 -14.40
CA ARG A 44 -15.75 -0.96 -12.95
C ARG A 44 -15.56 0.50 -12.56
N VAL A 45 -16.16 0.87 -11.46
CA VAL A 45 -15.92 2.13 -10.75
C VAL A 45 -15.22 1.81 -9.45
N GLU A 46 -14.13 2.48 -9.17
CA GLU A 46 -13.36 2.29 -7.96
C GLU A 46 -13.20 3.60 -7.22
N GLU A 47 -13.78 3.66 -6.02
CA GLU A 47 -13.68 4.78 -5.10
C GLU A 47 -12.72 4.44 -3.97
N ARG A 48 -11.80 5.35 -3.65
CA ARG A 48 -10.93 5.22 -2.48
C ARG A 48 -11.00 6.47 -1.65
N THR A 49 -11.26 6.27 -0.36
CA THR A 49 -11.16 7.31 0.67
C THR A 49 -9.94 7.01 1.51
N TYR A 50 -8.99 7.92 1.51
CA TYR A 50 -7.83 7.93 2.39
C TYR A 50 -8.13 8.83 3.56
N THR A 51 -8.05 8.32 4.77
CA THR A 51 -8.21 9.09 6.01
C THR A 51 -6.93 8.96 6.82
N ALA A 52 -6.40 10.07 7.32
CA ALA A 52 -5.23 10.08 8.18
C ALA A 52 -5.56 10.64 9.56
N LEU A 53 -4.92 10.08 10.60
CA LEU A 53 -4.96 10.53 11.98
C LEU A 53 -3.53 10.74 12.47
N CYS A 54 -3.33 11.72 13.36
CA CYS A 54 -2.08 11.88 14.07
C CYS A 54 -1.84 10.67 15.00
N SER A 55 -0.67 10.03 14.92
CA SER A 55 -0.39 8.84 15.71
C SER A 55 -0.41 9.10 17.20
N GLN A 56 0.07 10.25 17.65
CA GLN A 56 0.13 10.67 19.07
C GLN A 56 -1.24 10.90 19.70
N GLU A 57 -2.29 11.11 18.92
CA GLU A 57 -3.67 11.24 19.40
C GLU A 57 -4.37 9.91 19.62
N VAL A 58 -3.78 8.83 19.12
CA VAL A 58 -4.38 7.50 19.06
C VAL A 58 -3.61 6.47 19.87
N LEU A 59 -2.29 6.45 19.70
CA LEU A 59 -1.39 5.47 20.27
C LEU A 59 -0.71 6.01 21.53
N ASP A 60 -0.38 5.11 22.45
CA ASP A 60 0.45 5.46 23.60
C ASP A 60 1.92 5.68 23.19
N GLU A 61 2.71 6.24 24.11
CA GLU A 61 4.11 6.59 23.88
C GLU A 61 4.94 5.34 23.51
N SER A 62 4.69 4.20 24.16
CA SER A 62 5.43 2.97 23.89
C SER A 62 5.14 2.39 22.49
N GLN A 63 3.91 2.52 22.04
CA GLN A 63 3.50 2.12 20.69
C GLN A 63 4.09 3.03 19.62
N CYS A 64 4.14 4.33 19.88
CA CYS A 64 4.76 5.31 18.98
C CYS A 64 6.29 5.08 18.89
N ASP A 65 6.97 4.85 20.01
CA ASP A 65 8.42 4.66 20.07
C ASP A 65 8.88 3.35 19.40
N ALA A 66 8.00 2.34 19.32
CA ALA A 66 8.29 1.10 18.60
C ALA A 66 8.52 1.33 17.09
N TRP A 67 8.08 2.47 16.54
CA TRP A 67 8.21 2.83 15.14
C TRP A 67 8.93 4.17 14.99
N LYS A 68 10.14 4.15 14.43
CA LYS A 68 11.00 5.33 14.32
C LYS A 68 10.27 6.51 13.66
N ASN A 69 10.03 7.57 14.44
CA ASN A 69 9.36 8.80 13.97
C ASN A 69 7.96 8.56 13.37
N LEU A 70 7.18 7.66 13.92
CA LEU A 70 5.79 7.46 13.53
C LEU A 70 5.01 8.77 13.75
N SER A 71 4.38 9.28 12.69
CA SER A 71 3.66 10.55 12.70
C SER A 71 2.17 10.38 12.39
N SER A 72 1.81 9.48 11.49
CA SER A 72 0.41 9.30 11.13
C SER A 72 0.01 7.84 10.93
N LEU A 73 -1.28 7.60 11.16
CA LEU A 73 -2.00 6.37 10.87
C LEU A 73 -2.95 6.63 9.71
N ILE A 74 -3.01 5.73 8.75
CA ILE A 74 -3.84 5.91 7.56
C ILE A 74 -4.81 4.74 7.39
N GLN A 75 -6.08 5.03 7.14
CA GLN A 75 -7.07 4.09 6.65
C GLN A 75 -7.33 4.35 5.17
N VAL A 76 -7.26 3.32 4.36
CA VAL A 76 -7.73 3.32 2.98
C VAL A 76 -9.01 2.51 2.93
N ASP A 77 -10.10 3.17 2.61
CA ASP A 77 -11.41 2.58 2.40
C ASP A 77 -11.66 2.50 0.89
N ARG A 78 -11.75 1.28 0.36
CA ARG A 78 -11.84 1.00 -1.07
C ARG A 78 -13.19 0.37 -1.38
N LEU A 79 -13.96 1.02 -2.25
CA LEU A 79 -15.21 0.50 -2.79
C LEU A 79 -15.06 0.27 -4.29
N VAL A 80 -15.33 -0.94 -4.75
CA VAL A 80 -15.32 -1.31 -6.16
C VAL A 80 -16.72 -1.73 -6.56
N THR A 81 -17.32 -1.00 -7.50
CA THR A 81 -18.62 -1.33 -8.12
C THR A 81 -18.38 -1.88 -9.50
N LEU A 82 -18.77 -3.11 -9.75
CA LEU A 82 -18.68 -3.79 -11.05
C LEU A 82 -19.87 -3.41 -11.96
N SER A 83 -19.75 -3.71 -13.25
CA SER A 83 -20.80 -3.42 -14.25
C SER A 83 -22.13 -4.14 -14.01
N ASP A 84 -22.10 -5.24 -13.25
CA ASP A 84 -23.29 -6.00 -12.83
C ASP A 84 -23.93 -5.45 -11.54
N GLY A 85 -23.39 -4.35 -10.98
CA GLY A 85 -23.84 -3.75 -9.74
C GLY A 85 -23.27 -4.40 -8.47
N THR A 86 -22.40 -5.41 -8.61
CA THR A 86 -21.74 -6.05 -7.45
C THR A 86 -20.76 -5.07 -6.82
N GLU A 87 -20.85 -4.90 -5.51
CA GLU A 87 -19.96 -4.06 -4.71
C GLU A 87 -18.98 -4.92 -3.91
N ARG A 88 -17.73 -4.47 -3.85
CA ARG A 88 -16.68 -5.03 -3.00
C ARG A 88 -16.09 -3.92 -2.16
N HIS A 89 -16.09 -4.12 -0.85
CA HIS A 89 -15.61 -3.16 0.12
C HIS A 89 -14.42 -3.73 0.89
N GLU A 90 -13.34 -2.98 0.95
CA GLU A 90 -12.08 -3.37 1.59
C GLU A 90 -11.50 -2.20 2.38
N LYS A 91 -11.00 -2.49 3.58
CA LYS A 91 -10.27 -1.52 4.41
C LYS A 91 -8.85 -1.99 4.66
N GLN A 92 -7.91 -1.09 4.47
CA GLN A 92 -6.49 -1.32 4.73
C GLN A 92 -5.95 -0.20 5.62
N TYR A 93 -4.95 -0.53 6.44
CA TYR A 93 -4.35 0.40 7.38
C TYR A 93 -2.85 0.49 7.15
N TYR A 94 -2.31 1.70 7.37
CA TYR A 94 -0.89 1.97 7.17
C TYR A 94 -0.35 2.84 8.30
N LEU A 95 0.95 2.68 8.55
CA LEU A 95 1.76 3.51 9.44
C LEU A 95 2.67 4.38 8.58
N SER A 96 2.83 5.67 8.93
CA SER A 96 3.69 6.57 8.17
C SER A 96 4.47 7.53 9.05
N ARG A 97 5.70 7.84 8.62
CA ARG A 97 6.49 8.95 9.14
C ARG A 97 5.98 10.31 8.64
N LEU A 98 5.27 10.35 7.53
CA LEU A 98 4.71 11.58 6.98
C LEU A 98 3.56 12.08 7.86
N PRO A 99 3.38 13.41 8.02
CA PRO A 99 2.31 13.98 8.81
C PRO A 99 0.93 13.74 8.18
N ALA A 100 -0.11 13.72 9.01
CA ALA A 100 -1.48 13.40 8.60
C ALA A 100 -2.05 14.39 7.56
N GLU A 101 -1.65 15.67 7.62
CA GLU A 101 -1.99 16.71 6.66
C GLU A 101 -1.54 16.38 5.23
N GLY A 102 -0.49 15.55 5.12
CA GLY A 102 0.06 15.07 3.85
C GLY A 102 -0.69 13.88 3.24
N VAL A 103 -1.93 13.60 3.62
CA VAL A 103 -2.71 12.42 3.20
C VAL A 103 -2.78 12.23 1.68
N GLU A 104 -2.86 13.31 0.89
CA GLU A 104 -2.83 13.24 -0.58
C GLU A 104 -1.49 12.68 -1.08
N LYS A 105 -0.37 13.17 -0.56
CA LYS A 105 0.97 12.67 -0.89
C LYS A 105 1.13 11.21 -0.46
N ILE A 106 0.65 10.85 0.73
CA ILE A 106 0.67 9.47 1.24
C ILE A 106 -0.14 8.55 0.30
N SER A 107 -1.31 9.01 -0.16
CA SER A 107 -2.15 8.26 -1.11
C SER A 107 -1.41 7.93 -2.41
N SER A 108 -0.62 8.87 -2.92
CA SER A 108 0.19 8.66 -4.13
C SER A 108 1.26 7.58 -3.95
N TYR A 109 1.89 7.50 -2.77
CA TYR A 109 2.86 6.45 -2.45
C TYR A 109 2.21 5.07 -2.31
N ILE A 110 1.06 4.99 -1.63
CA ILE A 110 0.27 3.75 -1.53
C ILE A 110 -0.14 3.26 -2.93
N ARG A 111 -0.60 4.17 -3.80
CA ARG A 111 -0.97 3.84 -5.19
C ARG A 111 0.22 3.40 -6.03
N GLY A 112 1.34 4.09 -5.88
CA GLY A 112 2.59 3.75 -6.59
C GLY A 112 3.08 2.35 -6.26
N HIS A 113 3.02 1.95 -5.00
CA HIS A 113 3.38 0.60 -4.56
C HIS A 113 2.49 -0.48 -5.23
N TRP A 114 1.17 -0.29 -5.23
CA TRP A 114 0.24 -1.18 -5.93
C TRP A 114 0.47 -1.23 -7.45
N GLY A 115 0.91 -0.13 -8.03
CA GLY A 115 1.31 -0.08 -9.44
C GLY A 115 2.48 -1.01 -9.75
N ILE A 116 3.47 -1.09 -8.85
CA ILE A 116 4.62 -2.01 -8.98
C ILE A 116 4.15 -3.46 -8.86
N GLU A 117 3.33 -3.79 -7.86
CA GLU A 117 2.82 -5.15 -7.68
C GLU A 117 2.01 -5.61 -8.89
N ASN A 118 1.06 -4.81 -9.37
CA ASN A 118 0.19 -5.19 -10.48
C ASN A 118 0.88 -5.16 -11.85
N ARG A 119 1.85 -4.26 -12.08
CA ARG A 119 2.49 -4.12 -13.39
C ARG A 119 3.77 -4.96 -13.50
N LEU A 120 4.58 -5.01 -12.45
CA LEU A 120 5.87 -5.70 -12.50
C LEU A 120 5.75 -7.13 -11.97
N HIS A 121 5.33 -7.31 -10.72
CA HIS A 121 5.31 -8.63 -10.08
C HIS A 121 4.31 -9.56 -10.75
N TRP A 122 3.10 -9.11 -11.04
CA TRP A 122 2.11 -9.94 -11.75
C TRP A 122 2.63 -10.45 -13.10
N HIS A 123 3.29 -9.60 -13.89
CA HIS A 123 3.86 -10.03 -15.17
C HIS A 123 5.04 -11.00 -14.99
N LEU A 124 5.89 -10.81 -13.98
CA LEU A 124 6.97 -11.73 -13.67
C LEU A 124 6.43 -13.12 -13.28
N ASP A 125 5.41 -13.15 -12.44
CA ASP A 125 4.87 -14.41 -11.90
C ASP A 125 3.94 -15.12 -12.90
N VAL A 126 3.03 -14.39 -13.54
CA VAL A 126 2.02 -14.97 -14.43
C VAL A 126 2.54 -15.14 -15.85
N THR A 127 3.12 -14.08 -16.45
CA THR A 127 3.57 -14.11 -17.85
C THR A 127 4.89 -14.85 -18.00
N PHE A 128 5.87 -14.52 -17.16
CA PHE A 128 7.20 -15.12 -17.20
C PHE A 128 7.35 -16.36 -16.32
N ARG A 129 6.34 -16.69 -15.51
CA ARG A 129 6.32 -17.85 -14.58
C ARG A 129 7.59 -17.91 -13.72
N GLU A 130 7.99 -16.80 -13.13
CA GLU A 130 9.25 -16.68 -12.40
C GLU A 130 9.32 -17.67 -11.24
N ASP A 131 8.24 -17.85 -10.47
CA ASP A 131 8.14 -18.79 -9.36
C ASP A 131 8.34 -20.27 -9.77
N HIS A 132 8.06 -20.61 -11.03
CA HIS A 132 8.28 -21.95 -11.59
C HIS A 132 9.69 -22.15 -12.12
N CYS A 133 10.52 -21.10 -12.13
CA CYS A 133 11.88 -21.17 -12.65
C CYS A 133 12.78 -21.98 -11.72
N ARG A 134 13.36 -23.06 -12.26
CA ARG A 134 14.28 -23.95 -11.52
C ARG A 134 15.76 -23.67 -11.80
N ALA A 135 16.09 -22.58 -12.48
CA ALA A 135 17.46 -22.18 -12.72
C ALA A 135 18.11 -21.71 -11.41
N ARG A 136 18.97 -22.54 -10.83
CA ARG A 136 19.60 -22.27 -9.52
C ARG A 136 21.13 -22.31 -9.58
N LYS A 137 21.71 -22.53 -10.76
CA LYS A 137 23.16 -22.62 -10.91
C LYS A 137 23.78 -21.23 -10.93
N GLU A 138 24.70 -20.95 -10.01
CA GLU A 138 25.43 -19.67 -9.91
C GLU A 138 24.50 -18.45 -9.97
N TYR A 139 24.70 -17.56 -10.95
CA TYR A 139 23.93 -16.33 -11.16
C TYR A 139 22.72 -16.49 -12.10
N ALA A 140 22.36 -17.73 -12.48
CA ALA A 140 21.34 -17.98 -13.50
C ALA A 140 19.98 -17.37 -13.13
N ALA A 141 19.54 -17.51 -11.86
CA ALA A 141 18.28 -16.92 -11.40
C ALA A 141 18.30 -15.40 -11.48
N THR A 142 19.36 -14.75 -11.00
CA THR A 142 19.52 -13.29 -11.04
C THR A 142 19.57 -12.75 -12.46
N ASN A 143 20.32 -13.42 -13.36
CA ASN A 143 20.43 -13.02 -14.75
C ASN A 143 19.09 -13.14 -15.48
N LEU A 144 18.35 -14.24 -15.25
CA LEU A 144 17.01 -14.41 -15.83
C LEU A 144 16.02 -13.37 -15.33
N ASN A 145 16.04 -13.04 -14.05
CA ASN A 145 15.19 -11.98 -13.49
C ASN A 145 15.50 -10.62 -14.15
N THR A 146 16.79 -10.30 -14.34
CA THR A 146 17.21 -9.06 -15.01
C THR A 146 16.73 -9.03 -16.47
N ILE A 147 16.87 -10.13 -17.21
CA ILE A 147 16.41 -10.22 -18.60
C ILE A 147 14.89 -10.07 -18.70
N ARG A 148 14.11 -10.70 -17.80
CA ARG A 148 12.65 -10.57 -17.75
C ARG A 148 12.22 -9.12 -17.48
N LYS A 149 12.87 -8.45 -16.53
CA LYS A 149 12.60 -7.03 -16.24
C LYS A 149 12.90 -6.13 -17.42
N LEU A 150 14.02 -6.36 -18.14
CA LEU A 150 14.36 -5.63 -19.37
C LEU A 150 13.33 -5.88 -20.47
N ALA A 151 12.94 -7.14 -20.69
CA ALA A 151 11.91 -7.50 -21.69
C ALA A 151 10.57 -6.80 -21.37
N LEU A 152 10.16 -6.80 -20.09
CA LEU A 152 8.95 -6.13 -19.67
C LEU A 152 9.04 -4.61 -19.89
N ALA A 153 10.17 -3.98 -19.57
CA ALA A 153 10.36 -2.56 -19.78
C ALA A 153 10.28 -2.15 -21.26
N ILE A 154 10.72 -3.02 -22.19
CA ILE A 154 10.63 -2.78 -23.64
C ILE A 154 9.20 -2.92 -24.14
N VAL A 155 8.46 -3.93 -23.67
CA VAL A 155 7.09 -4.21 -24.15
C VAL A 155 6.05 -3.25 -23.53
N SER A 156 6.37 -2.62 -22.39
CA SER A 156 5.45 -1.71 -21.67
C SER A 156 5.57 -0.24 -22.15
N GLN A 157 6.35 0.05 -23.17
CA GLN A 157 6.44 1.38 -23.81
C GLN A 157 5.31 1.55 -24.84
#